data_abf8aacfa277f4213c8e22e079fd9802
#
_entry.id   abf8aacfa277f4213c8e22e079fd9802
#
_cell.length_a   1.000
_cell.length_b   1.000
_cell.length_c   1.000
_cell.angle_alpha   90.00
_cell.angle_beta   90.00
_cell.angle_gamma   90.00
#
_symmetry.space_group_name_H-M   'P 1'
#
loop_
_entity.id
_entity.type
_entity.pdbx_description
1 polymer ?
#
loop_
_entity_poly.entity_id
_entity_poly.type
_entity_poly.pdbx_seq_one_letter_code
_entity_poly.pdbx_strand_id
1 'polypeptide(L)'
;EFGRLDVLVNCAGVVQLASIEHTTEEIWRKVNAVGTDGTFYGCKHAVRVMKPAGSGSIINMCSTASIQGGPNIFAYAASKSAIRGMTKSVACLSTQEKYGIRCNSVHPGNMETPMLRNMYNIVAENDPASAAIMDSLWVGEPVDVANMILFLASDESKSVNGAEMVVDNTTTITEGAVPKPD
;
A
#
# COMPACT_ATOMS: atom_id res chain seq x y z
N GLU A 1 -9.97 25.34 -4.85
CA GLU A 1 -10.23 26.19 -3.67
C GLU A 1 -8.92 26.76 -3.12
N PHE A 2 -7.88 25.94 -2.97
CA PHE A 2 -6.57 26.35 -2.45
C PHE A 2 -5.53 26.71 -3.52
N GLY A 3 -5.84 26.48 -4.80
CA GLY A 3 -4.99 26.84 -5.94
C GLY A 3 -3.74 25.99 -6.13
N ARG A 4 -3.45 25.01 -5.23
CA ARG A 4 -2.30 24.12 -5.30
C ARG A 4 -2.58 22.75 -4.68
N LEU A 5 -1.75 21.78 -5.01
CA LEU A 5 -1.72 20.46 -4.39
C LEU A 5 -0.37 20.29 -3.68
N ASP A 6 -0.39 20.08 -2.38
CA ASP A 6 0.81 19.89 -1.56
C ASP A 6 1.07 18.42 -1.23
N VAL A 7 0.00 17.66 -1.01
CA VAL A 7 0.06 16.25 -0.64
C VAL A 7 -0.92 15.44 -1.48
N LEU A 8 -0.47 14.31 -2.00
CA LEU A 8 -1.32 13.27 -2.59
C LEU A 8 -1.14 11.97 -1.82
N VAL A 9 -2.25 11.35 -1.40
CA VAL A 9 -2.26 9.98 -0.89
C VAL A 9 -3.02 9.09 -1.86
N ASN A 10 -2.33 8.19 -2.55
CA ASN A 10 -2.93 7.15 -3.38
C ASN A 10 -3.33 5.96 -2.49
N CYS A 11 -4.53 6.00 -1.93
CA CYS A 11 -5.02 5.02 -0.96
C CYS A 11 -5.95 3.95 -1.56
N ALA A 12 -6.55 4.22 -2.71
CA ALA A 12 -7.51 3.29 -3.32
C ALA A 12 -6.89 1.93 -3.63
N GLY A 13 -7.63 0.88 -3.32
CA GLY A 13 -7.20 -0.48 -3.57
C GLY A 13 -8.33 -1.49 -3.34
N VAL A 14 -8.27 -2.61 -4.03
CA VAL A 14 -9.17 -3.74 -3.84
C VAL A 14 -8.37 -5.02 -3.81
N VAL A 15 -8.82 -5.98 -3.00
CA VAL A 15 -8.27 -7.33 -2.96
C VAL A 15 -9.33 -8.33 -3.42
N GLN A 16 -8.91 -9.36 -4.13
CA GLN A 16 -9.72 -10.55 -4.41
C GLN A 16 -8.89 -11.78 -4.10
N LEU A 17 -9.51 -12.72 -3.37
CA LEU A 17 -8.86 -13.97 -3.00
C LEU A 17 -8.86 -14.90 -4.21
N ALA A 18 -7.69 -15.11 -4.79
CA ALA A 18 -7.44 -16.09 -5.85
C ALA A 18 -5.94 -16.40 -5.93
N SER A 19 -5.62 -17.69 -6.06
CA SER A 19 -4.27 -18.13 -6.44
C SER A 19 -4.00 -17.82 -7.92
N ILE A 20 -2.78 -18.02 -8.38
CA ILE A 20 -2.46 -17.88 -9.82
C ILE A 20 -3.34 -18.78 -10.71
N GLU A 21 -3.67 -19.98 -10.25
CA GLU A 21 -4.49 -20.94 -10.99
C GLU A 21 -5.96 -20.50 -11.13
N HIS A 22 -6.47 -19.72 -10.17
CA HIS A 22 -7.85 -19.27 -10.09
C HIS A 22 -8.02 -17.77 -10.39
N THR A 23 -6.94 -17.03 -10.62
CA THR A 23 -7.02 -15.62 -11.01
C THR A 23 -7.51 -15.50 -12.44
N THR A 24 -8.77 -15.14 -12.60
CA THR A 24 -9.34 -14.85 -13.92
C THR A 24 -8.81 -13.54 -14.48
N GLU A 25 -8.95 -13.34 -15.80
CA GLU A 25 -8.59 -12.07 -16.43
C GLU A 25 -9.41 -10.91 -15.86
N GLU A 26 -10.66 -11.13 -15.49
CA GLU A 26 -11.52 -10.12 -14.85
C GLU A 26 -10.98 -9.72 -13.49
N ILE A 27 -10.61 -10.68 -12.62
CA ILE A 27 -9.99 -10.42 -11.33
C ILE A 27 -8.70 -9.61 -11.52
N TRP A 28 -7.83 -10.07 -12.43
CA TRP A 28 -6.58 -9.41 -12.75
C TRP A 28 -6.79 -7.94 -13.17
N ARG A 29 -7.67 -7.71 -14.15
CA ARG A 29 -7.97 -6.37 -14.68
C ARG A 29 -8.55 -5.45 -13.61
N LYS A 30 -9.52 -5.93 -12.81
CA LYS A 30 -10.16 -5.14 -11.77
C LYS A 30 -9.17 -4.70 -10.69
N VAL A 31 -8.35 -5.61 -10.19
CA VAL A 31 -7.37 -5.31 -9.13
C VAL A 31 -6.31 -4.33 -9.64
N ASN A 32 -5.79 -4.54 -10.86
CA ASN A 32 -4.79 -3.65 -11.43
C ASN A 32 -5.36 -2.29 -11.84
N ALA A 33 -6.56 -2.21 -12.38
CA ALA A 33 -7.19 -0.94 -12.75
C ALA A 33 -7.34 -0.01 -11.53
N VAL A 34 -7.72 -0.55 -10.38
CA VAL A 34 -7.86 0.26 -9.15
C VAL A 34 -6.49 0.55 -8.53
N GLY A 35 -5.67 -0.47 -8.30
CA GLY A 35 -4.40 -0.33 -7.58
C GLY A 35 -3.30 0.27 -8.45
N THR A 36 -2.94 -0.41 -9.53
CA THR A 36 -1.79 -0.06 -10.38
C THR A 36 -2.09 1.19 -11.22
N ASP A 37 -3.15 1.15 -12.04
CA ASP A 37 -3.47 2.25 -12.96
C ASP A 37 -3.93 3.48 -12.19
N GLY A 38 -4.72 3.30 -11.11
CA GLY A 38 -5.12 4.40 -10.23
C GLY A 38 -3.92 5.14 -9.64
N THR A 39 -2.93 4.40 -9.11
CA THR A 39 -1.69 5.00 -8.58
C THR A 39 -0.85 5.66 -9.68
N PHE A 40 -0.75 5.03 -10.85
CA PHE A 40 -0.07 5.62 -12.01
C PHE A 40 -0.67 6.97 -12.37
N TYR A 41 -1.99 7.06 -12.54
CA TYR A 41 -2.66 8.33 -12.86
C TYR A 41 -2.50 9.36 -11.75
N GLY A 42 -2.64 8.95 -10.48
CA GLY A 42 -2.41 9.83 -9.34
C GLY A 42 -1.01 10.43 -9.35
N CYS A 43 0.04 9.62 -9.46
CA CYS A 43 1.43 10.07 -9.54
C CYS A 43 1.66 10.98 -10.74
N LYS A 44 1.19 10.59 -11.94
CA LYS A 44 1.35 11.37 -13.16
C LYS A 44 0.77 12.78 -13.03
N HIS A 45 -0.45 12.88 -12.51
CA HIS A 45 -1.11 14.18 -12.37
C HIS A 45 -0.55 15.00 -11.20
N ALA A 46 -0.20 14.36 -10.07
CA ALA A 46 0.43 15.04 -8.94
C ALA A 46 1.77 15.68 -9.35
N VAL A 47 2.66 14.93 -9.99
CA VAL A 47 3.94 15.47 -10.47
C VAL A 47 3.70 16.68 -11.39
N ARG A 48 2.73 16.60 -12.30
CA ARG A 48 2.42 17.71 -13.22
C ARG A 48 2.00 18.99 -12.49
N VAL A 49 1.18 18.87 -11.42
CA VAL A 49 0.64 20.05 -10.72
C VAL A 49 1.52 20.52 -9.57
N MET A 50 2.34 19.64 -8.97
CA MET A 50 3.27 19.99 -7.89
C MET A 50 4.59 20.59 -8.42
N LYS A 51 5.07 20.12 -9.59
CA LYS A 51 6.34 20.56 -10.19
C LYS A 51 6.49 22.10 -10.30
N PRO A 52 5.49 22.88 -10.77
CA PRO A 52 5.61 24.33 -10.82
C PRO A 52 5.76 25.00 -9.44
N ALA A 53 5.26 24.38 -8.38
CA ALA A 53 5.39 24.87 -7.02
C ALA A 53 6.76 24.55 -6.39
N GLY A 54 7.54 23.65 -7.00
CA GLY A 54 8.84 23.23 -6.49
C GLY A 54 8.77 22.46 -5.17
N SER A 55 7.61 21.93 -4.81
CA SER A 55 7.40 21.16 -3.56
C SER A 55 6.19 20.23 -3.66
N GLY A 56 6.24 19.12 -2.93
CA GLY A 56 5.11 18.20 -2.80
C GLY A 56 5.49 16.90 -2.10
N SER A 57 4.49 16.19 -1.59
CA SER A 57 4.63 14.85 -1.03
C SER A 57 3.61 13.91 -1.63
N ILE A 58 4.08 12.84 -2.25
CA ILE A 58 3.26 11.75 -2.79
C ILE A 58 3.44 10.53 -1.88
N ILE A 59 2.36 9.99 -1.35
CA ILE A 59 2.36 8.82 -0.50
C ILE A 59 1.52 7.73 -1.17
N ASN A 60 2.15 6.62 -1.51
CA ASN A 60 1.49 5.51 -2.18
C ASN A 60 1.20 4.39 -1.17
N MET A 61 -0.08 4.01 -1.03
CA MET A 61 -0.49 2.90 -0.20
C MET A 61 -0.13 1.58 -0.86
N CYS A 62 0.92 0.95 -0.34
CA CYS A 62 1.39 -0.36 -0.74
C CYS A 62 0.80 -1.46 0.16
N SER A 63 1.58 -2.46 0.50
CA SER A 63 1.26 -3.55 1.43
C SER A 63 2.50 -4.39 1.70
N THR A 64 2.54 -5.09 2.81
CA THR A 64 3.51 -6.19 3.04
C THR A 64 3.42 -7.27 1.96
N ALA A 65 2.27 -7.43 1.30
CA ALA A 65 2.09 -8.31 0.14
C ALA A 65 3.00 -7.96 -1.07
N SER A 66 3.61 -6.77 -1.10
CA SER A 66 4.62 -6.40 -2.10
C SER A 66 6.05 -6.82 -1.70
N ILE A 67 6.22 -7.26 -0.47
CA ILE A 67 7.50 -7.68 0.12
C ILE A 67 7.52 -9.20 0.26
N GLN A 68 6.39 -9.77 0.70
CA GLN A 68 6.20 -11.21 0.86
C GLN A 68 5.29 -11.78 -0.22
N GLY A 69 5.45 -13.05 -0.56
CA GLY A 69 4.50 -13.77 -1.40
C GLY A 69 3.20 -14.08 -0.65
N GLY A 70 2.07 -13.98 -1.36
CA GLY A 70 0.77 -14.38 -0.83
C GLY A 70 0.08 -15.33 -1.82
N PRO A 71 0.00 -16.65 -1.53
CA PRO A 71 -0.48 -17.63 -2.50
C PRO A 71 -1.92 -17.37 -2.97
N ASN A 72 -2.77 -16.82 -2.10
CA ASN A 72 -4.20 -16.61 -2.37
C ASN A 72 -4.58 -15.16 -2.71
N ILE A 73 -3.60 -14.28 -2.97
CA ILE A 73 -3.82 -12.87 -3.31
C ILE A 73 -2.94 -12.43 -4.49
N PHE A 74 -2.81 -13.30 -5.49
CA PHE A 74 -1.84 -13.15 -6.58
C PHE A 74 -1.93 -11.79 -7.30
N ALA A 75 -3.12 -11.41 -7.79
CA ALA A 75 -3.30 -10.14 -8.50
C ALA A 75 -3.02 -8.92 -7.60
N TYR A 76 -3.41 -9.00 -6.32
CA TYR A 76 -3.18 -7.94 -5.35
C TYR A 76 -1.68 -7.76 -5.06
N ALA A 77 -0.95 -8.86 -4.79
CA ALA A 77 0.49 -8.81 -4.55
C ALA A 77 1.24 -8.23 -5.75
N ALA A 78 0.86 -8.62 -6.98
CA ALA A 78 1.43 -8.07 -8.20
C ALA A 78 1.16 -6.56 -8.33
N SER A 79 -0.08 -6.12 -8.08
CA SER A 79 -0.45 -4.69 -8.10
C SER A 79 0.35 -3.88 -7.08
N LYS A 80 0.47 -4.38 -5.84
CA LYS A 80 1.23 -3.69 -4.78
C LYS A 80 2.74 -3.66 -5.09
N SER A 81 3.28 -4.70 -5.73
CA SER A 81 4.66 -4.70 -6.21
C SER A 81 4.91 -3.67 -7.32
N ALA A 82 3.95 -3.48 -8.23
CA ALA A 82 4.01 -2.43 -9.24
C ALA A 82 4.03 -1.03 -8.59
N ILE A 83 3.19 -0.77 -7.58
CA ILE A 83 3.17 0.50 -6.83
C ILE A 83 4.52 0.76 -6.16
N ARG A 84 5.14 -0.27 -5.57
CA ARG A 84 6.48 -0.21 -4.97
C ARG A 84 7.53 0.27 -5.98
N GLY A 85 7.53 -0.29 -7.19
CA GLY A 85 8.43 0.12 -8.27
C GLY A 85 8.16 1.55 -8.78
N MET A 86 6.89 1.91 -9.00
CA MET A 86 6.49 3.26 -9.41
C MET A 86 6.94 4.33 -8.42
N THR A 87 6.81 4.08 -7.12
CA THR A 87 7.23 4.99 -6.05
C THR A 87 8.70 5.38 -6.19
N LYS A 88 9.58 4.39 -6.34
CA LYS A 88 11.02 4.61 -6.51
C LYS A 88 11.34 5.40 -7.78
N SER A 89 10.68 5.06 -8.89
CA SER A 89 10.89 5.75 -10.17
C SER A 89 10.50 7.22 -10.09
N VAL A 90 9.37 7.56 -9.44
CA VAL A 90 8.93 8.94 -9.24
C VAL A 90 9.91 9.70 -8.33
N ALA A 91 10.35 9.09 -7.23
CA ALA A 91 11.32 9.69 -6.32
C ALA A 91 12.65 9.99 -7.01
N CYS A 92 13.19 9.04 -7.79
CA CYS A 92 14.43 9.22 -8.54
C CYS A 92 14.32 10.35 -9.57
N LEU A 93 13.26 10.35 -10.39
CA LEU A 93 13.02 11.40 -11.37
C LEU A 93 12.94 12.78 -10.70
N SER A 94 12.15 12.88 -9.62
CA SER A 94 11.98 14.15 -8.91
C SER A 94 13.29 14.69 -8.35
N THR A 95 14.17 13.82 -7.87
CA THR A 95 15.50 14.19 -7.38
C THR A 95 16.42 14.64 -8.51
N GLN A 96 16.49 13.87 -9.60
CA GLN A 96 17.35 14.18 -10.76
C GLN A 96 16.98 15.50 -11.42
N GLU A 97 15.69 15.73 -11.58
CA GLU A 97 15.14 16.93 -12.23
C GLU A 97 14.88 18.09 -11.27
N LYS A 98 15.18 17.92 -9.98
CA LYS A 98 15.04 18.95 -8.92
C LYS A 98 13.62 19.52 -8.80
N TYR A 99 12.60 18.62 -8.88
CA TYR A 99 11.19 19.04 -8.76
C TYR A 99 10.79 19.43 -7.33
N GLY A 100 11.57 19.06 -6.32
CA GLY A 100 11.23 19.28 -4.92
C GLY A 100 10.09 18.40 -4.42
N ILE A 101 9.72 17.35 -5.14
CA ILE A 101 8.63 16.42 -4.79
C ILE A 101 9.24 15.18 -4.17
N ARG A 102 8.71 14.74 -3.02
CA ARG A 102 9.04 13.45 -2.42
C ARG A 102 7.97 12.42 -2.80
N CYS A 103 8.37 11.17 -2.96
CA CYS A 103 7.45 10.07 -3.24
C CYS A 103 7.87 8.85 -2.41
N ASN A 104 7.00 8.40 -1.49
CA ASN A 104 7.27 7.29 -0.59
C ASN A 104 6.11 6.29 -0.60
N SER A 105 6.35 5.06 -0.19
CA SER A 105 5.33 4.04 -0.01
C SER A 105 5.18 3.62 1.45
N VAL A 106 3.94 3.36 1.86
CA VAL A 106 3.61 2.76 3.15
C VAL A 106 3.15 1.33 2.92
N HIS A 107 3.68 0.41 3.71
CA HIS A 107 3.47 -1.03 3.58
C HIS A 107 2.82 -1.58 4.85
N PRO A 108 1.49 -1.45 5.00
CA PRO A 108 0.79 -2.02 6.14
C PRO A 108 0.82 -3.55 6.11
N GLY A 109 0.85 -4.15 7.30
CA GLY A 109 0.42 -5.53 7.53
C GLY A 109 -1.10 -5.64 7.58
N ASN A 110 -1.60 -6.58 8.37
CA ASN A 110 -3.04 -6.71 8.62
C ASN A 110 -3.53 -5.54 9.48
N MET A 111 -4.49 -4.78 8.95
CA MET A 111 -5.11 -3.65 9.64
C MET A 111 -6.60 -3.87 9.75
N GLU A 112 -7.20 -3.51 10.89
CA GLU A 112 -8.62 -3.68 11.18
C GLU A 112 -9.47 -2.78 10.27
N THR A 113 -9.81 -3.30 9.10
CA THR A 113 -10.52 -2.61 8.03
C THR A 113 -11.65 -3.45 7.47
N PRO A 114 -12.65 -2.85 6.79
CA PRO A 114 -13.67 -3.62 6.07
C PRO A 114 -13.08 -4.61 5.05
N MET A 115 -11.96 -4.25 4.43
CA MET A 115 -11.26 -5.13 3.49
C MET A 115 -10.77 -6.41 4.17
N LEU A 116 -10.10 -6.30 5.33
CA LEU A 116 -9.60 -7.45 6.08
C LEU A 116 -10.75 -8.30 6.61
N ARG A 117 -11.78 -7.69 7.20
CA ARG A 117 -12.97 -8.40 7.68
C ARG A 117 -13.65 -9.20 6.58
N ASN A 118 -13.81 -8.61 5.39
CA ASN A 118 -14.39 -9.33 4.26
C ASN A 118 -13.53 -10.52 3.82
N MET A 119 -12.21 -10.39 3.81
CA MET A 119 -11.31 -11.50 3.53
C MET A 119 -11.46 -12.63 4.57
N TYR A 120 -11.52 -12.29 5.86
CA TYR A 120 -11.69 -13.24 6.95
C TYR A 120 -13.03 -13.99 6.82
N ASN A 121 -14.12 -13.29 6.51
CA ASN A 121 -15.43 -13.92 6.32
C ASN A 121 -15.39 -14.94 5.16
N ILE A 122 -14.79 -14.59 4.03
CA ILE A 122 -14.65 -15.50 2.89
C ILE A 122 -13.82 -16.74 3.26
N VAL A 123 -12.73 -16.55 4.03
CA VAL A 123 -11.92 -17.68 4.49
C VAL A 123 -12.70 -18.53 5.46
N ALA A 124 -13.42 -17.94 6.40
CA ALA A 124 -14.19 -18.67 7.43
C ALA A 124 -15.32 -19.53 6.81
N GLU A 125 -15.94 -19.04 5.75
CA GLU A 125 -16.96 -19.79 5.01
C GLU A 125 -16.40 -21.03 4.28
N ASN A 126 -15.14 -20.96 3.82
CA ASN A 126 -14.53 -22.01 3.01
C ASN A 126 -13.54 -22.90 3.77
N ASP A 127 -12.88 -22.38 4.80
CA ASP A 127 -11.88 -23.06 5.62
C ASP A 127 -11.86 -22.52 7.05
N PRO A 128 -12.73 -23.01 7.93
CA PRO A 128 -12.81 -22.59 9.32
C PRO A 128 -11.52 -22.78 10.13
N ALA A 129 -10.68 -23.74 9.77
CA ALA A 129 -9.42 -23.98 10.47
C ALA A 129 -8.42 -22.86 10.17
N SER A 130 -8.29 -22.46 8.91
CA SER A 130 -7.49 -21.28 8.53
C SER A 130 -8.03 -19.99 9.12
N ALA A 131 -9.34 -19.83 9.23
CA ALA A 131 -9.96 -18.68 9.88
C ALA A 131 -9.56 -18.57 11.36
N ALA A 132 -9.58 -19.66 12.09
CA ALA A 132 -9.17 -19.70 13.50
C ALA A 132 -7.69 -19.29 13.68
N ILE A 133 -6.82 -19.69 12.75
CA ILE A 133 -5.41 -19.25 12.73
C ILE A 133 -5.35 -17.73 12.49
N MET A 134 -6.06 -17.22 11.47
CA MET A 134 -6.09 -15.80 11.17
C MET A 134 -6.59 -14.96 12.35
N ASP A 135 -7.59 -15.43 13.06
CA ASP A 135 -8.13 -14.77 14.27
C ASP A 135 -7.13 -14.69 15.42
N SER A 136 -6.13 -15.55 15.46
CA SER A 136 -5.06 -15.54 16.47
C SER A 136 -3.92 -14.57 16.13
N LEU A 137 -3.88 -14.03 14.92
CA LEU A 137 -2.79 -13.18 14.44
C LEU A 137 -2.97 -11.73 14.86
N TRP A 138 -1.85 -11.04 14.99
CA TRP A 138 -1.84 -9.59 15.22
C TRP A 138 -2.54 -8.84 14.07
N VAL A 139 -3.34 -7.87 14.47
CA VAL A 139 -4.01 -6.91 13.58
C VAL A 139 -3.82 -5.53 14.17
N GLY A 140 -3.27 -4.61 13.38
CA GLY A 140 -3.08 -3.21 13.77
C GLY A 140 -4.31 -2.35 13.50
N GLU A 141 -4.27 -1.12 13.98
CA GLU A 141 -5.34 -0.16 13.75
C GLU A 141 -5.05 0.72 12.53
N PRO A 142 -6.06 1.16 11.77
CA PRO A 142 -5.87 2.08 10.63
C PRO A 142 -5.16 3.38 11.01
N VAL A 143 -5.30 3.84 12.25
CA VAL A 143 -4.64 5.05 12.75
C VAL A 143 -3.11 4.92 12.78
N ASP A 144 -2.57 3.72 12.97
CA ASP A 144 -1.12 3.49 12.94
C ASP A 144 -0.54 3.83 11.56
N VAL A 145 -1.26 3.42 10.51
CA VAL A 145 -0.92 3.75 9.13
C VAL A 145 -1.13 5.23 8.84
N ALA A 146 -2.21 5.83 9.36
CA ALA A 146 -2.51 7.25 9.18
C ALA A 146 -1.42 8.14 9.82
N ASN A 147 -0.87 7.77 10.97
CA ASN A 147 0.23 8.48 11.62
C ASN A 147 1.51 8.44 10.75
N MET A 148 1.83 7.31 10.13
CA MET A 148 2.94 7.21 9.18
C MET A 148 2.71 8.08 7.94
N ILE A 149 1.50 8.12 7.42
CA ILE A 149 1.12 8.99 6.29
C ILE A 149 1.27 10.46 6.69
N LEU A 150 0.83 10.85 7.87
CA LEU A 150 0.94 12.22 8.38
C LEU A 150 2.41 12.66 8.49
N PHE A 151 3.29 11.80 9.03
CA PHE A 151 4.72 12.04 9.04
C PHE A 151 5.28 12.26 7.63
N LEU A 152 4.94 11.39 6.67
CA LEU A 152 5.40 11.51 5.29
C LEU A 152 4.82 12.73 4.56
N ALA A 153 3.65 13.21 4.96
CA ALA A 153 3.03 14.42 4.41
C ALA A 153 3.69 15.71 4.92
N SER A 154 4.30 15.67 6.10
CA SER A 154 4.89 16.81 6.77
C SER A 154 6.35 17.08 6.36
N ASP A 155 6.87 18.25 6.72
CA ASP A 155 8.28 18.62 6.53
C ASP A 155 9.26 17.87 7.46
N GLU A 156 8.74 17.17 8.47
CA GLU A 156 9.57 16.31 9.33
C GLU A 156 10.25 15.19 8.52
N SER A 157 9.62 14.77 7.42
CA SER A 157 10.13 13.76 6.50
C SER A 157 10.88 14.31 5.27
N LYS A 158 11.39 15.55 5.34
CA LYS A 158 12.03 16.25 4.20
C LYS A 158 13.17 15.47 3.53
N SER A 159 13.86 14.61 4.26
CA SER A 159 14.95 13.77 3.76
C SER A 159 14.51 12.32 3.45
N VAL A 160 13.22 12.02 3.57
CA VAL A 160 12.65 10.69 3.26
C VAL A 160 12.06 10.73 1.87
N ASN A 161 12.74 10.10 0.89
CA ASN A 161 12.31 10.06 -0.51
C ASN A 161 12.67 8.71 -1.13
N GLY A 162 11.72 8.04 -1.74
CA GLY A 162 11.86 6.68 -2.29
C GLY A 162 11.84 5.58 -1.23
N ALA A 163 11.48 5.90 0.00
CA ALA A 163 11.47 4.97 1.12
C ALA A 163 10.23 4.04 1.11
N GLU A 164 10.42 2.88 1.72
CA GLU A 164 9.40 1.87 1.99
C GLU A 164 9.16 1.85 3.50
N MET A 165 8.05 2.40 3.95
CA MET A 165 7.71 2.49 5.37
C MET A 165 6.80 1.33 5.75
N VAL A 166 7.38 0.32 6.41
CA VAL A 166 6.63 -0.87 6.86
C VAL A 166 5.95 -0.59 8.19
N VAL A 167 4.66 -0.90 8.28
CA VAL A 167 3.82 -0.74 9.48
C VAL A 167 3.10 -2.07 9.71
N ASP A 168 3.75 -3.03 10.37
CA ASP A 168 3.31 -4.42 10.39
C ASP A 168 3.62 -5.19 11.69
N ASN A 169 4.09 -4.51 12.73
CA ASN A 169 4.48 -5.12 14.00
C ASN A 169 5.33 -6.40 13.78
N THR A 170 6.40 -6.30 13.01
CA THR A 170 7.36 -7.38 12.73
C THR A 170 6.87 -8.52 11.83
N THR A 171 5.63 -8.49 11.34
CA THR A 171 5.03 -9.60 10.56
C THR A 171 5.90 -10.03 9.36
N THR A 172 6.61 -9.11 8.73
CA THR A 172 7.48 -9.42 7.56
C THR A 172 8.86 -9.93 7.93
N ILE A 173 9.30 -9.79 9.17
CA ILE A 173 10.66 -10.13 9.61
C ILE A 173 10.70 -11.19 10.73
N THR A 174 9.54 -11.57 11.27
CA THR A 174 9.43 -12.62 12.29
C THR A 174 9.34 -13.98 11.60
N GLU A 175 10.08 -14.96 12.09
CA GLU A 175 9.91 -16.35 11.71
C GLU A 175 8.60 -16.89 12.33
N GLY A 176 7.63 -17.22 11.47
CA GLY A 176 6.30 -17.65 11.88
C GLY A 176 5.29 -16.51 12.00
N ALA A 177 4.19 -16.78 12.70
CA ALA A 177 3.08 -15.86 12.88
C ALA A 177 3.29 -14.94 14.09
N VAL A 178 2.90 -13.68 13.97
CA VAL A 178 2.87 -12.74 15.10
C VAL A 178 1.52 -12.88 15.81
N PRO A 179 1.48 -13.35 17.07
CA PRO A 179 0.23 -13.55 17.78
C PRO A 179 -0.40 -12.21 18.23
N LYS A 180 -1.69 -12.25 18.52
CA LYS A 180 -2.35 -11.15 19.23
C LYS A 180 -1.72 -10.97 20.61
N PRO A 181 -1.60 -9.73 21.09
CA PRO A 181 -1.29 -9.49 22.50
C PRO A 181 -2.44 -10.02 23.40
N ASP A 182 -2.10 -10.40 24.63
CA ASP A 182 -3.06 -10.81 25.66
C ASP A 182 -4.00 -9.67 26.07
#